data_5001bb87ef6dd507d0919f37908308ac
#
_entry.id   5001bb87ef6dd507d0919f37908308ac
#
_cell.length_a   1.000
_cell.length_b   1.000
_cell.length_c   1.000
_cell.angle_alpha   90.00
_cell.angle_beta   90.00
_cell.angle_gamma   90.00
#
_symmetry.space_group_name_H-M   'P 1'
#
loop_
_entity.id
_entity.type
_entity.pdbx_description
1 polymer ?
#
loop_
_entity_poly.entity_id
_entity_poly.type
_entity_poly.pdbx_seq_one_letter_code
_entity_poly.pdbx_strand_id
1 'polypeptide(L)'
;MADYLHGAYGQIQAVGTKVAIKSQNAIVYVGTAPVHTVAGGAANVNRPILVTNIAEARKHFGYSDEWDKYTLCEAMHAHLENKAVGPLVLINVLDPATHKAAEAGTANLTPENGRVTIANAGDIILDTVAVTGKTK
;
A
#
# COMPACT_ATOMS: atom_id res chain seq x y z
N MET A 1 -23.59 -23.40 -68.31
CA MET A 1 -23.51 -24.51 -67.34
C MET A 1 -23.31 -23.96 -65.93
N ALA A 2 -24.28 -24.12 -65.06
CA ALA A 2 -24.15 -23.66 -63.69
C ALA A 2 -23.25 -24.66 -62.97
N ASP A 3 -22.17 -24.16 -62.46
CA ASP A 3 -21.23 -24.93 -61.69
C ASP A 3 -21.84 -25.20 -60.29
N TYR A 4 -22.24 -26.44 -60.06
CA TYR A 4 -22.76 -26.87 -58.77
C TYR A 4 -21.57 -27.13 -57.83
N LEU A 5 -21.33 -26.19 -56.97
CA LEU A 5 -20.39 -26.35 -55.86
C LEU A 5 -21.03 -27.27 -54.80
N HIS A 6 -20.63 -28.54 -54.80
CA HIS A 6 -20.98 -29.47 -53.74
C HIS A 6 -19.98 -29.32 -52.58
N GLY A 7 -20.41 -28.75 -51.47
CA GLY A 7 -19.61 -28.62 -50.27
C GLY A 7 -20.39 -28.03 -49.11
N ALA A 8 -20.09 -28.45 -47.89
CA ALA A 8 -20.58 -27.79 -46.68
C ALA A 8 -19.77 -26.53 -46.45
N TYR A 9 -20.38 -25.39 -46.60
CA TYR A 9 -19.75 -24.09 -46.32
C TYR A 9 -19.98 -23.75 -44.85
N GLY A 10 -18.98 -23.98 -44.02
CA GLY A 10 -18.96 -23.47 -42.64
C GLY A 10 -18.72 -21.97 -42.68
N GLN A 11 -19.72 -21.17 -42.38
CA GLN A 11 -19.54 -19.73 -42.15
C GLN A 11 -19.09 -19.56 -40.71
N ILE A 12 -17.83 -19.21 -40.51
CA ILE A 12 -17.32 -18.82 -39.17
C ILE A 12 -17.89 -17.43 -38.90
N GLN A 13 -19.00 -17.38 -38.21
CA GLN A 13 -19.49 -16.15 -37.66
C GLN A 13 -18.64 -15.86 -36.38
N ALA A 14 -17.78 -14.85 -36.43
CA ALA A 14 -17.11 -14.36 -35.28
C ALA A 14 -18.18 -13.82 -34.32
N VAL A 15 -18.65 -14.69 -33.42
CA VAL A 15 -19.41 -14.26 -32.26
C VAL A 15 -18.44 -13.44 -31.46
N GLY A 16 -18.59 -12.12 -31.45
CA GLY A 16 -17.74 -11.24 -30.70
C GLY A 16 -17.64 -11.79 -29.29
N THR A 17 -16.42 -12.07 -28.87
CA THR A 17 -16.13 -12.50 -27.51
C THR A 17 -16.65 -11.38 -26.62
N LYS A 18 -17.81 -11.56 -26.00
CA LYS A 18 -18.19 -10.72 -24.88
C LYS A 18 -17.11 -10.94 -23.84
N VAL A 19 -16.18 -9.98 -23.76
CA VAL A 19 -15.30 -9.90 -22.62
C VAL A 19 -16.23 -9.71 -21.43
N ALA A 20 -16.54 -10.81 -20.74
CA ALA A 20 -17.18 -10.72 -19.45
C ALA A 20 -16.16 -10.00 -18.56
N ILE A 21 -16.36 -8.72 -18.36
CA ILE A 21 -15.69 -7.99 -17.30
C ILE A 21 -16.24 -8.66 -16.04
N LYS A 22 -15.52 -9.64 -15.50
CA LYS A 22 -15.72 -10.06 -14.12
C LYS A 22 -15.53 -8.80 -13.31
N SER A 23 -16.59 -8.23 -12.77
CA SER A 23 -16.50 -7.26 -11.70
C SER A 23 -15.77 -7.99 -10.58
N GLN A 24 -14.47 -7.74 -10.45
CA GLN A 24 -13.72 -8.25 -9.33
C GLN A 24 -14.21 -7.41 -8.14
N ASN A 25 -14.96 -8.04 -7.26
CA ASN A 25 -15.30 -7.44 -5.98
C ASN A 25 -13.97 -7.30 -5.23
N ALA A 26 -13.44 -6.10 -5.20
CA ALA A 26 -12.24 -5.81 -4.41
C ALA A 26 -12.62 -5.94 -2.92
N ILE A 27 -11.82 -6.68 -2.17
CA ILE A 27 -11.98 -6.76 -0.72
C ILE A 27 -11.53 -5.42 -0.14
N VAL A 28 -12.33 -4.86 0.75
CA VAL A 28 -12.05 -3.58 1.42
C VAL A 28 -11.69 -3.84 2.88
N TYR A 29 -10.55 -3.33 3.31
CA TYR A 29 -10.15 -3.32 4.73
C TYR A 29 -10.03 -1.90 5.23
N VAL A 30 -10.60 -1.66 6.41
CA VAL A 30 -10.48 -0.40 7.15
C VAL A 30 -9.75 -0.70 8.46
N GLY A 31 -8.70 0.03 8.76
CA GLY A 31 -7.91 -0.22 9.97
C GLY A 31 -6.77 0.79 10.12
N THR A 32 -5.78 0.43 10.92
CA THR A 32 -4.63 1.26 11.24
C THR A 32 -3.36 0.75 10.55
N ALA A 33 -2.54 1.68 10.09
CA ALA A 33 -1.22 1.38 9.52
C ALA A 33 -0.21 2.47 9.90
N PRO A 34 1.10 2.17 9.94
CA PRO A 34 2.12 3.12 10.36
C PRO A 34 2.48 4.12 9.24
N VAL A 35 1.50 4.85 8.73
CA VAL A 35 1.67 5.82 7.62
C VAL A 35 2.67 6.93 7.94
N HIS A 36 2.93 7.20 9.22
CA HIS A 36 3.90 8.18 9.68
C HIS A 36 5.36 7.78 9.39
N THR A 37 5.61 6.50 9.14
CA THR A 37 6.94 5.98 8.78
C THR A 37 7.26 6.10 7.29
N VAL A 38 6.30 6.60 6.50
CA VAL A 38 6.44 6.74 5.04
C VAL A 38 6.39 8.21 4.67
N ALA A 39 7.28 8.65 3.78
CA ALA A 39 7.25 10.01 3.25
C ALA A 39 5.91 10.30 2.55
N GLY A 40 5.25 11.37 2.94
CA GLY A 40 3.93 11.76 2.42
C GLY A 40 2.79 10.82 2.84
N GLY A 41 3.01 9.90 3.77
CA GLY A 41 2.02 8.91 4.20
C GLY A 41 0.77 9.53 4.84
N ALA A 42 0.90 10.70 5.47
CA ALA A 42 -0.23 11.44 6.05
C ALA A 42 -1.31 11.79 5.00
N ALA A 43 -0.95 11.96 3.73
CA ALA A 43 -1.91 12.21 2.65
C ALA A 43 -2.82 11.01 2.34
N ASN A 44 -2.48 9.82 2.85
CA ASN A 44 -3.21 8.58 2.62
C ASN A 44 -4.24 8.26 3.73
N VAL A 45 -4.35 9.13 4.73
CA VAL A 45 -5.31 8.96 5.84
C VAL A 45 -6.75 9.16 5.32
N ASN A 46 -7.65 8.27 5.74
CA ASN A 46 -9.06 8.27 5.37
C ASN A 46 -9.33 8.24 3.84
N ARG A 47 -8.39 7.70 3.07
CA ARG A 47 -8.52 7.56 1.62
C ARG A 47 -8.50 6.09 1.21
N PRO A 48 -9.45 5.65 0.37
CA PRO A 48 -9.40 4.31 -0.21
C PRO A 48 -8.27 4.26 -1.25
N ILE A 49 -7.35 3.32 -1.06
CA ILE A 49 -6.24 3.09 -1.99
C ILE A 49 -6.30 1.63 -2.44
N LEU A 50 -6.35 1.45 -3.76
CA LEU A 50 -6.27 0.15 -4.38
C LEU A 50 -4.80 -0.27 -4.44
N VAL A 51 -4.51 -1.45 -3.92
CA VAL A 51 -3.17 -2.05 -3.94
C VAL A 51 -3.24 -3.45 -4.55
N THR A 52 -2.25 -3.78 -5.34
CA THR A 52 -2.19 -5.05 -6.06
C THR A 52 -1.16 -6.03 -5.49
N ASN A 53 -0.19 -5.51 -4.75
CA ASN A 53 0.90 -6.27 -4.15
C ASN A 53 1.39 -5.64 -2.84
N ILE A 54 2.15 -6.42 -2.08
CA ILE A 54 2.67 -6.00 -0.77
C ILE A 54 3.64 -4.81 -0.85
N ALA A 55 4.45 -4.71 -1.91
CA ALA A 55 5.41 -3.61 -2.06
C ALA A 55 4.68 -2.27 -2.25
N GLU A 56 3.61 -2.26 -3.03
CA GLU A 56 2.75 -1.09 -3.23
C GLU A 56 2.04 -0.70 -1.93
N ALA A 57 1.50 -1.68 -1.20
CA ALA A 57 0.86 -1.43 0.09
C ALA A 57 1.84 -0.83 1.11
N ARG A 58 3.05 -1.38 1.24
CA ARG A 58 4.11 -0.86 2.10
C ARG A 58 4.53 0.56 1.74
N LYS A 59 4.56 0.89 0.45
CA LYS A 59 4.89 2.24 -0.03
C LYS A 59 3.86 3.28 0.39
N HIS A 60 2.58 2.94 0.41
CA HIS A 60 1.50 3.86 0.74
C HIS A 60 1.20 3.97 2.23
N PHE A 61 1.32 2.86 2.96
CA PHE A 61 0.85 2.76 4.34
C PHE A 61 1.96 2.51 5.37
N GLY A 62 3.17 2.18 4.92
CA GLY A 62 4.18 1.61 5.81
C GLY A 62 3.86 0.14 6.16
N TYR A 63 4.68 -0.45 7.01
CA TYR A 63 4.46 -1.81 7.49
C TYR A 63 5.11 -2.00 8.85
N SER A 64 4.44 -2.74 9.71
CA SER A 64 4.95 -3.19 11.01
C SER A 64 4.39 -4.58 11.33
N ASP A 65 5.14 -5.38 12.05
CA ASP A 65 4.69 -6.68 12.56
C ASP A 65 3.91 -6.55 13.90
N GLU A 66 3.74 -5.34 14.41
CA GLU A 66 2.90 -5.05 15.57
C GLU A 66 1.41 -4.96 15.18
N TRP A 67 0.81 -6.09 14.86
CA TRP A 67 -0.53 -6.16 14.29
C TRP A 67 -1.65 -5.76 15.26
N ASP A 68 -1.40 -5.85 16.55
CA ASP A 68 -2.28 -5.33 17.60
C ASP A 68 -2.43 -3.80 17.54
N LYS A 69 -1.40 -3.08 17.09
CA LYS A 69 -1.42 -1.63 16.83
C LYS A 69 -1.85 -1.30 15.41
N TYR A 70 -1.41 -2.09 14.44
CA TYR A 70 -1.55 -1.81 13.00
C TYR A 70 -2.31 -2.90 12.27
N THR A 71 -3.62 -2.90 12.44
CA THR A 71 -4.51 -3.97 11.94
C THR A 71 -4.51 -4.13 10.42
N LEU A 72 -4.25 -3.06 9.64
CA LEU A 72 -4.08 -3.18 8.18
C LEU A 72 -2.83 -3.97 7.81
N CYS A 73 -1.78 -3.95 8.62
CA CYS A 73 -0.56 -4.72 8.35
C CYS A 73 -0.82 -6.23 8.41
N GLU A 74 -1.68 -6.69 9.31
CA GLU A 74 -2.14 -8.08 9.35
C GLU A 74 -2.86 -8.47 8.05
N ALA A 75 -3.81 -7.64 7.59
CA ALA A 75 -4.51 -7.87 6.33
C ALA A 75 -3.58 -7.87 5.12
N MET A 76 -2.61 -6.94 5.06
CA MET A 76 -1.57 -6.91 4.03
C MET A 76 -0.74 -8.19 4.04
N HIS A 77 -0.30 -8.65 5.21
CA HIS A 77 0.48 -9.88 5.36
C HIS A 77 -0.32 -11.10 4.90
N ALA A 78 -1.55 -11.25 5.40
CA ALA A 78 -2.39 -12.41 5.09
C ALA A 78 -2.72 -12.53 3.61
N HIS A 79 -3.11 -11.44 2.95
CA HIS A 79 -3.59 -11.47 1.57
C HIS A 79 -2.49 -11.27 0.54
N LEU A 80 -1.64 -10.25 0.72
CA LEU A 80 -0.69 -9.84 -0.31
C LEU A 80 0.65 -10.57 -0.20
N GLU A 81 1.07 -10.95 1.01
CA GLU A 81 2.33 -11.65 1.23
C GLU A 81 2.14 -13.18 1.22
N ASN A 82 1.26 -13.71 2.09
CA ASN A 82 1.09 -15.16 2.22
C ASN A 82 0.31 -15.80 1.07
N LYS A 83 -0.73 -15.14 0.57
CA LYS A 83 -1.64 -15.69 -0.43
C LYS A 83 -1.49 -15.07 -1.81
N ALA A 84 -0.78 -13.94 -1.92
CA ALA A 84 -0.65 -13.15 -3.15
C ALA A 84 -2.01 -12.89 -3.84
N VAL A 85 -3.06 -12.68 -3.04
CA VAL A 85 -4.42 -12.42 -3.51
C VAL A 85 -4.68 -10.93 -3.49
N GLY A 86 -4.77 -10.33 -4.65
CA GLY A 86 -5.14 -8.94 -4.86
C GLY A 86 -6.14 -8.83 -6.00
N PRO A 87 -6.67 -7.64 -6.30
CA PRO A 87 -6.42 -6.38 -5.62
C PRO A 87 -7.19 -6.22 -4.30
N LEU A 88 -6.64 -5.43 -3.38
CA LEU A 88 -7.29 -5.00 -2.14
C LEU A 88 -7.50 -3.50 -2.15
N VAL A 89 -8.58 -3.03 -1.52
CA VAL A 89 -8.76 -1.61 -1.19
C VAL A 89 -8.47 -1.45 0.30
N LEU A 90 -7.49 -0.65 0.63
CA LEU A 90 -7.08 -0.38 2.00
C LEU A 90 -7.43 1.07 2.38
N ILE A 91 -7.97 1.26 3.59
CA ILE A 91 -8.30 2.56 4.14
C ILE A 91 -7.67 2.66 5.53
N ASN A 92 -6.65 3.51 5.67
CA ASN A 92 -6.05 3.79 6.96
C ASN A 92 -6.79 4.92 7.67
N VAL A 93 -7.18 4.67 8.92
CA VAL A 93 -7.88 5.65 9.77
C VAL A 93 -6.98 6.28 10.84
N LEU A 94 -5.74 5.80 10.99
CA LEU A 94 -4.77 6.39 11.90
C LEU A 94 -4.21 7.68 11.30
N ASP A 95 -4.55 8.82 11.93
CA ASP A 95 -4.04 10.13 11.56
C ASP A 95 -2.86 10.52 12.48
N PRO A 96 -1.62 10.55 11.97
CA PRO A 96 -0.47 10.93 12.78
C PRO A 96 -0.50 12.40 13.24
N ALA A 97 -1.23 13.27 12.55
CA ALA A 97 -1.35 14.66 12.98
C ALA A 97 -2.17 14.80 14.26
N THR A 98 -3.19 13.94 14.42
CA THR A 98 -4.08 13.93 15.60
C THR A 98 -3.52 13.11 16.76
N HIS A 99 -2.81 12.03 16.45
CA HIS A 99 -2.34 11.04 17.45
C HIS A 99 -0.87 11.20 17.84
N LYS A 100 -0.23 12.29 17.43
CA LYS A 100 1.16 12.61 17.82
C LYS A 100 1.24 13.14 19.25
N ALA A 101 2.44 13.03 19.85
CA ALA A 101 2.73 13.73 21.10
C ALA A 101 2.63 15.25 20.92
N ALA A 102 2.20 15.95 21.98
CA ALA A 102 2.06 17.43 21.95
C ALA A 102 3.41 18.13 21.77
N GLU A 103 4.49 17.57 22.33
CA GLU A 103 5.83 18.13 22.27
C GLU A 103 6.72 17.32 21.32
N ALA A 104 7.51 18.01 20.52
CA ALA A 104 8.51 17.40 19.66
C ALA A 104 9.67 16.87 20.51
N GLY A 105 10.02 15.60 20.31
CA GLY A 105 11.22 15.01 20.94
C GLY A 105 12.50 15.58 20.32
N THR A 106 13.52 15.82 21.16
CA THR A 106 14.85 16.19 20.69
C THR A 106 15.86 15.16 21.20
N ALA A 107 16.78 14.75 20.32
CA ALA A 107 17.88 13.86 20.70
C ALA A 107 19.21 14.40 20.19
N ASN A 108 20.22 14.41 21.06
CA ASN A 108 21.60 14.71 20.68
C ASN A 108 22.26 13.38 20.29
N LEU A 109 22.54 13.22 19.01
CA LEU A 109 23.11 12.00 18.45
C LEU A 109 24.52 12.28 17.91
N THR A 110 25.45 11.37 18.21
CA THR A 110 26.82 11.45 17.69
C THR A 110 26.91 10.58 16.43
N PRO A 111 27.40 11.13 15.30
CA PRO A 111 27.59 10.33 14.11
C PRO A 111 28.70 9.28 14.32
N GLU A 112 28.43 8.04 13.97
CA GLU A 112 29.40 6.96 13.85
C GLU A 112 29.57 6.60 12.37
N ASN A 113 30.81 6.64 11.85
CA ASN A 113 31.11 6.38 10.44
C ASN A 113 30.22 7.19 9.45
N GLY A 114 29.92 8.45 9.80
CA GLY A 114 29.09 9.32 8.96
C GLY A 114 27.58 9.00 8.97
N ARG A 115 27.14 8.14 9.87
CA ARG A 115 25.74 7.76 10.05
C ARG A 115 25.25 8.07 11.46
N VAL A 116 23.98 8.42 11.54
CA VAL A 116 23.27 8.61 12.81
C VAL A 116 22.14 7.62 12.88
N THR A 117 22.05 6.86 13.94
CA THR A 117 20.95 5.93 14.18
C THR A 117 19.99 6.53 15.18
N ILE A 118 18.75 6.63 14.83
CA ILE A 118 17.67 7.10 15.70
C ILE A 118 17.00 5.87 16.32
N ALA A 119 16.97 5.82 17.64
CA ALA A 119 16.22 4.79 18.36
C ALA A 119 14.71 5.03 18.16
N ASN A 120 13.92 3.94 18.18
CA ASN A 120 12.46 3.99 18.06
C ASN A 120 11.96 4.69 16.76
N ALA A 121 12.62 4.42 15.64
CA ALA A 121 12.26 5.01 14.36
C ALA A 121 10.77 4.75 13.97
N GLY A 122 10.17 3.67 14.48
CA GLY A 122 8.76 3.34 14.31
C GLY A 122 7.78 4.31 14.96
N ASP A 123 8.24 5.11 15.94
CA ASP A 123 7.42 6.09 16.66
C ASP A 123 7.60 7.52 16.12
N ILE A 124 8.40 7.68 15.06
CA ILE A 124 8.75 9.01 14.51
C ILE A 124 7.93 9.31 13.26
N ILE A 125 7.37 10.50 13.22
CA ILE A 125 6.73 11.02 12.00
C ILE A 125 7.84 11.47 11.04
N LEU A 126 8.10 10.69 10.00
CA LEU A 126 9.22 10.88 9.08
C LEU A 126 9.28 12.30 8.48
N ASP A 127 8.14 12.85 8.08
CA ASP A 127 8.04 14.17 7.44
C ASP A 127 8.33 15.34 8.39
N THR A 128 8.46 15.08 9.70
CA THR A 128 8.75 16.13 10.71
C THR A 128 10.20 16.09 11.22
N VAL A 129 11.00 15.17 10.73
CA VAL A 129 12.40 15.02 11.18
C VAL A 129 13.23 16.18 10.64
N ALA A 130 13.82 16.95 11.55
CA ALA A 130 14.76 18.00 11.23
C ALA A 130 16.13 17.69 11.86
N VAL A 131 17.18 17.77 11.04
CA VAL A 131 18.56 17.55 11.50
C VAL A 131 19.30 18.86 11.51
N THR A 132 19.82 19.25 12.67
CA THR A 132 20.66 20.44 12.84
C THR A 132 22.07 20.00 13.21
N GLY A 133 23.07 20.35 12.38
CA GLY A 133 24.49 20.13 12.67
C GLY A 133 25.11 21.31 13.41
N LYS A 134 25.88 21.07 14.48
CA LYS A 134 26.80 22.08 15.02
C LYS A 134 28.13 21.94 14.31
N THR A 135 28.51 22.94 13.55
CA THR A 135 29.89 23.09 13.06
C THR A 135 30.76 23.45 14.25
N LYS A 136 31.87 22.73 14.44
CA LYS A 136 32.91 23.11 15.43
C LYS A 136 33.67 24.32 14.94
#